data_ae91a26a813073012769228a615d755a
#
_entry.id   ae91a26a813073012769228a615d755a
#
_cell.length_a   1.000
_cell.length_b   1.000
_cell.length_c   1.000
_cell.angle_alpha   90.00
_cell.angle_beta   90.00
_cell.angle_gamma   90.00
#
_symmetry.space_group_name_H-M   'P 1'
#
loop_
_entity.id
_entity.type
_entity.pdbx_description
1 polymer ?
#
loop_
_entity_poly.entity_id
_entity_poly.type
_entity_poly.pdbx_seq_one_letter_code
_entity_poly.pdbx_strand_id
1 'polypeptide(L)'
;TPEKNGADIEKWRTGPVSNKERFGGNLEGIRQKLPYLHDLGISGIYLNPVMEAESTHKYDTRDYTKIDPHFGTNEEFTQLVKEAHALGIRIMVDAVFNHCGINFGPWKDVVEKRSKSRYADWFMIQDWDTVEKHGDTRDGRFYSFAFTDRMPKLNTNNPEVIRYLCQVCEKWIREFDIDGIRFDVGNEISHCFLKELRRHLRSIKPDLYLLGEIWHDASQWLQGDEYDSVMNYPLTSGIQDFFLDRTMEKDEFEYMVNRCYTMYMQQNNNVIFNLLDSHDTERLMNKCRDLDIFYQQLAVLFTMPGSPCIYYGTEIALEGAHDPDCRRCMPWDEIDSDENQERIALVRSLIHLRM
;
A
#
# COMPACT_ATOMS: atom_id res chain seq x y z
N THR A 1 -2.60 -10.18 -20.23
CA THR A 1 -2.04 -11.35 -20.96
C THR A 1 -0.53 -11.17 -21.10
N PRO A 2 0.28 -12.23 -20.87
CA PRO A 2 1.75 -12.15 -20.91
C PRO A 2 2.34 -11.54 -22.19
N GLU A 3 1.62 -11.56 -23.28
CA GLU A 3 2.10 -11.18 -24.61
C GLU A 3 2.21 -9.66 -24.88
N LYS A 4 1.61 -8.81 -24.04
CA LYS A 4 1.60 -7.35 -24.30
C LYS A 4 2.85 -6.57 -23.86
N ASN A 5 3.68 -7.11 -22.98
CA ASN A 5 4.69 -6.28 -22.28
C ASN A 5 6.15 -6.67 -22.48
N GLY A 6 6.51 -7.55 -23.42
CA GLY A 6 7.86 -7.73 -24.00
C GLY A 6 9.04 -7.88 -23.04
N ALA A 7 8.82 -8.02 -21.73
CA ALA A 7 9.85 -8.26 -20.73
C ALA A 7 9.94 -9.77 -20.43
N ASP A 8 11.03 -10.21 -19.86
CA ASP A 8 11.21 -11.56 -19.36
C ASP A 8 10.15 -11.87 -18.29
N ILE A 9 9.01 -12.42 -18.76
CA ILE A 9 7.90 -12.82 -17.90
C ILE A 9 8.07 -14.29 -17.56
N GLU A 10 8.19 -14.57 -16.27
CA GLU A 10 8.23 -15.92 -15.74
C GLU A 10 6.87 -16.60 -15.85
N LYS A 11 6.91 -17.93 -15.96
CA LYS A 11 5.68 -18.72 -15.94
C LYS A 11 4.99 -18.55 -14.59
N TRP A 12 3.69 -18.24 -14.62
CA TRP A 12 2.86 -18.19 -13.43
C TRP A 12 2.96 -19.51 -12.66
N ARG A 13 3.31 -19.45 -11.37
CA ARG A 13 3.51 -20.62 -10.53
C ARG A 13 3.19 -20.31 -9.06
N THR A 14 2.85 -21.35 -8.32
CA THR A 14 2.85 -21.35 -6.87
C THR A 14 4.26 -21.57 -6.32
N GLY A 15 4.54 -21.05 -5.14
CA GLY A 15 5.82 -21.25 -4.45
C GLY A 15 6.67 -19.98 -4.36
N PRO A 16 7.88 -20.09 -3.83
CA PRO A 16 8.73 -18.95 -3.51
C PRO A 16 9.05 -18.07 -4.72
N VAL A 17 9.10 -16.76 -4.49
CA VAL A 17 9.39 -15.73 -5.51
C VAL A 17 10.54 -14.83 -5.09
N SER A 18 11.13 -14.13 -6.05
CA SER A 18 12.21 -13.18 -5.81
C SER A 18 11.88 -11.80 -6.40
N ASN A 19 12.53 -10.75 -5.89
CA ASN A 19 12.35 -9.37 -6.38
C ASN A 19 12.84 -9.14 -7.83
N LYS A 20 13.39 -10.15 -8.49
CA LYS A 20 13.84 -10.06 -9.89
C LYS A 20 12.83 -10.66 -10.86
N GLU A 21 11.85 -11.39 -10.37
CA GLU A 21 10.88 -12.12 -11.18
C GLU A 21 9.64 -11.28 -11.46
N ARG A 22 9.10 -11.44 -12.67
CA ARG A 22 7.84 -10.83 -13.11
C ARG A 22 6.95 -11.92 -13.70
N PHE A 23 5.73 -12.01 -13.19
CA PHE A 23 4.77 -13.06 -13.55
C PHE A 23 3.64 -12.55 -14.45
N GLY A 24 3.70 -11.30 -14.90
CA GLY A 24 2.74 -10.73 -15.86
C GLY A 24 1.37 -10.39 -15.29
N GLY A 25 1.21 -10.32 -13.98
CA GLY A 25 0.02 -9.74 -13.35
C GLY A 25 -0.14 -8.28 -13.79
N ASN A 26 -1.37 -7.88 -14.18
CA ASN A 26 -1.64 -6.55 -14.72
C ASN A 26 -3.07 -6.08 -14.41
N LEU A 27 -3.40 -4.86 -14.81
CA LEU A 27 -4.71 -4.24 -14.58
C LEU A 27 -5.85 -5.02 -15.24
N GLU A 28 -5.61 -5.58 -16.44
CA GLU A 28 -6.59 -6.41 -17.13
C GLU A 28 -6.90 -7.68 -16.33
N GLY A 29 -5.89 -8.30 -15.72
CA GLY A 29 -6.09 -9.47 -14.84
C GLY A 29 -6.94 -9.13 -13.63
N ILE A 30 -6.72 -7.96 -13.00
CA ILE A 30 -7.58 -7.50 -11.90
C ILE A 30 -9.00 -7.26 -12.40
N ARG A 31 -9.19 -6.60 -13.55
CA ARG A 31 -10.49 -6.33 -14.17
C ARG A 31 -11.30 -7.62 -14.39
N GLN A 32 -10.64 -8.68 -14.90
CA GLN A 32 -11.26 -9.99 -15.08
C GLN A 32 -11.67 -10.66 -13.77
N LYS A 33 -11.04 -10.30 -12.64
CA LYS A 33 -11.32 -10.86 -11.33
C LYS A 33 -12.24 -9.99 -10.45
N LEU A 34 -12.71 -8.86 -10.96
CA LEU A 34 -13.69 -8.03 -10.24
C LEU A 34 -14.96 -8.80 -9.83
N PRO A 35 -15.56 -9.66 -10.69
CA PRO A 35 -16.72 -10.48 -10.29
C PRO A 35 -16.39 -11.41 -9.10
N TYR A 36 -15.23 -12.06 -9.11
CA TYR A 36 -14.78 -12.90 -7.98
C TYR A 36 -14.67 -12.11 -6.68
N LEU A 37 -14.05 -10.92 -6.73
CA LEU A 37 -13.89 -10.05 -5.57
C LEU A 37 -15.24 -9.52 -5.05
N HIS A 38 -16.15 -9.16 -5.96
CA HIS A 38 -17.51 -8.77 -5.62
C HIS A 38 -18.26 -9.92 -4.93
N ASP A 39 -18.19 -11.14 -5.47
CA ASP A 39 -18.85 -12.32 -4.91
C ASP A 39 -18.26 -12.73 -3.54
N LEU A 40 -16.98 -12.44 -3.32
CA LEU A 40 -16.34 -12.60 -2.00
C LEU A 40 -16.88 -11.58 -0.97
N GLY A 41 -17.44 -10.44 -1.45
CA GLY A 41 -17.95 -9.35 -0.61
C GLY A 41 -16.97 -8.19 -0.43
N ILE A 42 -15.95 -8.09 -1.29
CA ILE A 42 -14.98 -6.97 -1.26
C ILE A 42 -15.65 -5.70 -1.74
N SER A 43 -15.56 -4.63 -0.94
CA SER A 43 -16.09 -3.30 -1.23
C SER A 43 -15.03 -2.26 -1.56
N GLY A 44 -13.74 -2.61 -1.44
CA GLY A 44 -12.64 -1.75 -1.82
C GLY A 44 -11.38 -2.55 -2.12
N ILE A 45 -10.59 -2.08 -3.09
CA ILE A 45 -9.30 -2.65 -3.47
C ILE A 45 -8.23 -1.60 -3.21
N TYR A 46 -7.24 -1.93 -2.39
CA TYR A 46 -6.00 -1.20 -2.27
C TYR A 46 -4.95 -1.81 -3.20
N LEU A 47 -4.44 -1.00 -4.11
CA LEU A 47 -3.39 -1.37 -5.06
C LEU A 47 -2.04 -0.86 -4.55
N ASN A 48 -1.04 -1.75 -4.48
CA ASN A 48 0.35 -1.36 -4.36
C ASN A 48 0.73 -0.44 -5.53
N PRO A 49 1.90 0.25 -5.51
CA PRO A 49 2.24 1.26 -6.51
C PRO A 49 2.05 0.75 -7.95
N VAL A 50 1.28 1.50 -8.74
CA VAL A 50 1.00 1.19 -10.15
C VAL A 50 1.63 2.20 -11.11
N MET A 51 2.24 3.26 -10.59
CA MET A 51 2.87 4.31 -11.40
C MET A 51 4.21 3.85 -11.99
N GLU A 52 4.63 4.49 -13.07
CA GLU A 52 5.83 4.10 -13.82
C GLU A 52 7.07 4.12 -12.93
N ALA A 53 7.76 2.96 -12.84
CA ALA A 53 8.95 2.75 -12.04
C ALA A 53 9.81 1.61 -12.62
N GLU A 54 11.09 1.53 -12.24
CA GLU A 54 12.01 0.51 -12.78
C GLU A 54 11.93 -0.83 -12.07
N SER A 55 11.83 -0.81 -10.75
CA SER A 55 11.78 -2.03 -9.96
C SER A 55 10.50 -2.84 -10.20
N THR A 56 10.51 -4.10 -9.74
CA THR A 56 9.31 -4.94 -9.72
C THR A 56 8.29 -4.48 -8.67
N HIS A 57 8.77 -3.94 -7.55
CA HIS A 57 7.92 -3.46 -6.45
C HIS A 57 7.31 -2.07 -6.68
N LYS A 58 7.86 -1.27 -7.62
CA LYS A 58 7.38 0.06 -8.02
C LYS A 58 7.49 1.19 -6.97
N TYR A 59 8.16 0.96 -5.84
CA TYR A 59 8.42 2.02 -4.85
C TYR A 59 9.54 3.00 -5.23
N ASP A 60 10.12 2.89 -6.41
CA ASP A 60 11.09 3.80 -7.01
C ASP A 60 10.47 4.58 -8.17
N THR A 61 9.42 5.33 -7.89
CA THR A 61 8.59 6.03 -8.88
C THR A 61 9.43 6.95 -9.78
N ARG A 62 9.24 6.80 -11.09
CA ARG A 62 9.87 7.59 -12.16
C ARG A 62 8.93 8.65 -12.73
N ASP A 63 7.66 8.30 -12.89
CA ASP A 63 6.62 9.24 -13.39
C ASP A 63 5.31 8.98 -12.62
N TYR A 64 4.91 9.94 -11.79
CA TYR A 64 3.68 9.86 -10.98
C TYR A 64 2.40 10.06 -11.80
N THR A 65 2.49 10.37 -13.09
CA THR A 65 1.34 10.69 -13.94
C THR A 65 0.98 9.58 -14.93
N LYS A 66 1.79 8.52 -14.97
CA LYS A 66 1.62 7.41 -15.90
C LYS A 66 1.57 6.07 -15.17
N ILE A 67 0.65 5.24 -15.60
CA ILE A 67 0.63 3.83 -15.22
C ILE A 67 1.86 3.13 -15.83
N ASP A 68 2.48 2.25 -15.04
CA ASP A 68 3.62 1.45 -15.51
C ASP A 68 3.22 0.56 -16.70
N PRO A 69 4.00 0.56 -17.80
CA PRO A 69 3.69 -0.23 -18.98
C PRO A 69 3.57 -1.75 -18.74
N HIS A 70 4.18 -2.28 -17.68
CA HIS A 70 4.03 -3.68 -17.31
C HIS A 70 2.62 -3.99 -16.77
N PHE A 71 1.91 -2.99 -16.26
CA PHE A 71 0.56 -3.15 -15.74
C PHE A 71 -0.51 -2.75 -16.74
N GLY A 72 -0.22 -1.83 -17.65
CA GLY A 72 -1.18 -1.35 -18.64
C GLY A 72 -1.00 0.13 -18.98
N THR A 73 -2.10 0.79 -19.29
CA THR A 73 -2.15 2.21 -19.66
C THR A 73 -3.06 2.99 -18.71
N ASN A 74 -3.01 4.33 -18.78
CA ASN A 74 -3.92 5.19 -18.03
C ASN A 74 -5.40 4.91 -18.38
N GLU A 75 -5.68 4.65 -19.65
CA GLU A 75 -7.03 4.33 -20.13
C GLU A 75 -7.52 2.98 -19.59
N GLU A 76 -6.64 1.97 -19.55
CA GLU A 76 -6.96 0.66 -18.95
C GLU A 76 -7.21 0.78 -17.46
N PHE A 77 -6.46 1.65 -16.75
CA PHE A 77 -6.70 1.91 -15.33
C PHE A 77 -8.04 2.64 -15.11
N THR A 78 -8.33 3.67 -15.91
CA THR A 78 -9.64 4.35 -15.86
C THR A 78 -10.79 3.38 -16.10
N GLN A 79 -10.63 2.44 -17.03
CA GLN A 79 -11.64 1.42 -17.31
C GLN A 79 -11.81 0.44 -16.14
N LEU A 80 -10.71 0.01 -15.51
CA LEU A 80 -10.74 -0.83 -14.30
C LEU A 80 -11.54 -0.15 -13.18
N VAL A 81 -11.24 1.12 -12.89
CA VAL A 81 -11.94 1.88 -11.83
C VAL A 81 -13.43 1.99 -12.14
N LYS A 82 -13.79 2.33 -13.37
CA LYS A 82 -15.18 2.42 -13.80
C LYS A 82 -15.95 1.10 -13.64
N GLU A 83 -15.34 -0.03 -13.99
CA GLU A 83 -15.97 -1.34 -13.84
C GLU A 83 -16.03 -1.78 -12.37
N ALA A 84 -15.03 -1.45 -11.56
CA ALA A 84 -15.06 -1.65 -10.11
C ALA A 84 -16.21 -0.87 -9.46
N HIS A 85 -16.39 0.41 -9.82
CA HIS A 85 -17.50 1.24 -9.34
C HIS A 85 -18.88 0.68 -9.74
N ALA A 86 -19.01 0.10 -10.92
CA ALA A 86 -20.25 -0.54 -11.36
C ALA A 86 -20.63 -1.75 -10.48
N LEU A 87 -19.66 -2.36 -9.82
CA LEU A 87 -19.85 -3.44 -8.84
C LEU A 87 -19.85 -2.95 -7.37
N GLY A 88 -19.83 -1.63 -7.14
CA GLY A 88 -19.75 -1.07 -5.79
C GLY A 88 -18.38 -1.20 -5.12
N ILE A 89 -17.33 -1.48 -5.88
CA ILE A 89 -15.96 -1.64 -5.37
C ILE A 89 -15.20 -0.33 -5.56
N ARG A 90 -14.65 0.21 -4.48
CA ARG A 90 -13.81 1.42 -4.47
C ARG A 90 -12.36 1.08 -4.77
N ILE A 91 -11.61 2.02 -5.35
CA ILE A 91 -10.19 1.83 -5.68
C ILE A 91 -9.33 2.83 -4.92
N MET A 92 -8.34 2.32 -4.19
CA MET A 92 -7.32 3.09 -3.50
C MET A 92 -5.95 2.79 -4.11
N VAL A 93 -5.16 3.84 -4.36
CA VAL A 93 -3.80 3.75 -4.91
C VAL A 93 -2.75 4.09 -3.87
N ASP A 94 -1.54 3.61 -4.11
CA ASP A 94 -0.36 3.89 -3.28
C ASP A 94 0.38 5.14 -3.79
N ALA A 95 0.66 6.08 -2.90
CA ALA A 95 1.40 7.32 -3.15
C ALA A 95 2.79 7.26 -2.52
N VAL A 96 3.81 7.03 -3.33
CA VAL A 96 5.22 7.01 -2.90
C VAL A 96 5.76 8.44 -2.94
N PHE A 97 5.43 9.25 -1.91
CA PHE A 97 5.77 10.68 -1.86
C PHE A 97 6.90 11.03 -0.90
N ASN A 98 7.30 10.11 -0.05
CA ASN A 98 8.48 10.28 0.79
C ASN A 98 9.77 10.35 -0.04
N HIS A 99 9.86 9.59 -1.11
CA HIS A 99 11.02 9.48 -1.99
C HIS A 99 10.58 9.23 -3.43
N CYS A 100 11.52 9.26 -4.35
CA CYS A 100 11.30 8.90 -5.76
C CYS A 100 12.39 7.93 -6.23
N GLY A 101 12.29 7.43 -7.45
CA GLY A 101 13.35 6.67 -8.11
C GLY A 101 14.43 7.59 -8.71
N ILE A 102 15.62 7.03 -8.95
CA ILE A 102 16.74 7.76 -9.56
C ILE A 102 16.46 8.24 -10.98
N ASN A 103 15.47 7.67 -11.65
CA ASN A 103 15.06 8.07 -12.99
C ASN A 103 13.92 9.09 -13.01
N PHE A 104 13.48 9.58 -11.84
CA PHE A 104 12.58 10.74 -11.76
C PHE A 104 13.23 11.98 -12.41
N GLY A 105 12.51 12.63 -13.31
CA GLY A 105 13.06 13.74 -14.11
C GLY A 105 13.76 14.83 -13.31
N PRO A 106 13.14 15.39 -12.25
CA PRO A 106 13.77 16.37 -11.36
C PRO A 106 15.06 15.87 -10.69
N TRP A 107 15.14 14.60 -10.28
CA TRP A 107 16.37 14.05 -9.71
C TRP A 107 17.50 13.96 -10.72
N LYS A 108 17.20 13.51 -11.96
CA LYS A 108 18.20 13.48 -13.05
C LYS A 108 18.76 14.86 -13.36
N ASP A 109 17.90 15.87 -13.41
CA ASP A 109 18.33 17.26 -13.61
C ASP A 109 19.25 17.75 -12.48
N VAL A 110 18.94 17.37 -11.24
CA VAL A 110 19.79 17.65 -10.06
C VAL A 110 21.14 16.96 -10.15
N VAL A 111 21.18 15.68 -10.50
CA VAL A 111 22.43 14.93 -10.66
C VAL A 111 23.30 15.55 -11.78
N GLU A 112 22.70 16.01 -12.89
CA GLU A 112 23.40 16.64 -13.99
C GLU A 112 23.90 18.07 -13.67
N LYS A 113 23.01 18.91 -13.10
CA LYS A 113 23.26 20.37 -12.94
C LYS A 113 23.71 20.77 -11.54
N ARG A 114 23.68 19.84 -10.58
CA ARG A 114 24.03 20.08 -9.17
C ARG A 114 23.18 21.20 -8.57
N SER A 115 23.80 22.06 -7.76
CA SER A 115 23.15 23.22 -7.13
C SER A 115 22.58 24.25 -8.12
N LYS A 116 22.87 24.12 -9.43
CA LYS A 116 22.30 25.00 -10.48
C LYS A 116 20.97 24.46 -11.04
N SER A 117 20.55 23.26 -10.64
CA SER A 117 19.25 22.73 -11.02
C SER A 117 18.12 23.57 -10.44
N ARG A 118 17.06 23.81 -11.22
CA ARG A 118 15.84 24.43 -10.70
C ARG A 118 15.14 23.55 -9.64
N TYR A 119 15.48 22.27 -9.57
CA TYR A 119 14.95 21.30 -8.62
C TYR A 119 15.89 21.04 -7.45
N ALA A 120 16.96 21.84 -7.28
CA ALA A 120 17.94 21.63 -6.20
C ALA A 120 17.28 21.51 -4.83
N ASP A 121 16.33 22.37 -4.51
CA ASP A 121 15.63 22.43 -3.23
C ASP A 121 14.46 21.40 -3.11
N TRP A 122 14.22 20.61 -4.17
CA TRP A 122 13.25 19.49 -4.11
C TRP A 122 13.77 18.31 -3.32
N PHE A 123 15.07 18.29 -3.07
CA PHE A 123 15.77 17.22 -2.36
C PHE A 123 16.62 17.79 -1.22
N MET A 124 16.98 16.96 -0.27
CA MET A 124 17.82 17.37 0.86
C MET A 124 19.25 16.88 0.63
N ILE A 125 20.05 17.69 -0.07
CA ILE A 125 21.42 17.37 -0.47
C ILE A 125 22.40 18.14 0.41
N GLN A 126 23.38 17.43 0.97
CA GLN A 126 24.43 17.97 1.85
C GLN A 126 25.78 18.08 1.10
N ASP A 127 26.06 17.18 0.18
CA ASP A 127 27.29 17.17 -0.59
C ASP A 127 27.01 17.04 -2.07
N TRP A 128 27.18 18.17 -2.78
CA TRP A 128 26.94 18.25 -4.21
C TRP A 128 28.00 17.58 -5.07
N ASP A 129 29.22 17.43 -4.55
CA ASP A 129 30.36 16.85 -5.29
C ASP A 129 30.24 15.33 -5.41
N THR A 130 29.54 14.70 -4.47
CA THR A 130 29.37 13.24 -4.42
C THR A 130 27.92 12.77 -4.64
N VAL A 131 27.01 13.65 -5.04
CA VAL A 131 25.57 13.32 -5.22
C VAL A 131 25.33 12.16 -6.20
N GLU A 132 26.21 11.95 -7.18
CA GLU A 132 26.14 10.84 -8.15
C GLU A 132 26.80 9.53 -7.69
N LYS A 133 27.48 9.53 -6.56
CA LYS A 133 28.16 8.36 -6.05
C LYS A 133 27.14 7.26 -5.71
N HIS A 134 27.38 6.07 -6.22
CA HIS A 134 26.55 4.90 -5.94
C HIS A 134 26.83 4.29 -4.58
N GLY A 135 25.79 3.63 -4.02
CA GLY A 135 25.85 2.86 -2.80
C GLY A 135 25.19 3.53 -1.61
N ASP A 136 25.51 3.05 -0.43
CA ASP A 136 24.95 3.49 0.85
C ASP A 136 25.10 5.01 1.07
N THR A 137 24.04 5.69 1.52
CA THR A 137 23.99 7.13 1.75
C THR A 137 24.19 7.51 3.22
N ARG A 138 24.62 6.59 4.10
CA ARG A 138 24.94 6.91 5.51
C ARG A 138 26.12 7.85 5.64
N ASP A 139 26.85 8.09 4.56
CA ASP A 139 27.87 9.16 4.51
C ASP A 139 27.24 10.58 4.58
N GLY A 140 25.91 10.70 4.47
CA GLY A 140 25.19 11.94 4.63
C GLY A 140 25.17 12.84 3.38
N ARG A 141 25.64 12.37 2.21
CA ARG A 141 25.67 13.19 0.98
C ARG A 141 24.30 13.73 0.55
N PHE A 142 23.25 12.93 0.73
CA PHE A 142 21.85 13.35 0.59
C PHE A 142 20.93 12.41 1.38
N TYR A 143 19.75 12.90 1.74
CA TYR A 143 18.73 12.05 2.38
C TYR A 143 18.09 11.11 1.38
N SER A 144 17.92 9.85 1.78
CA SER A 144 17.27 8.81 0.98
C SER A 144 16.47 7.87 1.88
N PHE A 145 15.51 7.16 1.31
CA PHE A 145 14.82 6.10 2.00
C PHE A 145 15.76 4.89 2.22
N ALA A 146 15.72 4.30 3.40
CA ALA A 146 16.52 3.13 3.79
C ALA A 146 18.02 3.24 3.48
N PHE A 147 18.57 4.45 3.43
CA PHE A 147 19.96 4.74 3.09
C PHE A 147 20.43 4.20 1.73
N THR A 148 19.50 3.99 0.79
CA THR A 148 19.84 3.60 -0.58
C THR A 148 19.92 4.81 -1.51
N ASP A 149 20.97 4.88 -2.33
CA ASP A 149 21.12 5.91 -3.37
C ASP A 149 19.99 5.86 -4.43
N ARG A 150 19.28 4.73 -4.52
CA ARG A 150 18.23 4.52 -5.52
C ARG A 150 16.91 5.20 -5.21
N MET A 151 16.72 5.66 -3.96
CA MET A 151 15.46 6.25 -3.48
C MET A 151 15.69 7.60 -2.78
N PRO A 152 16.10 8.65 -3.54
CA PRO A 152 16.33 9.98 -2.98
C PRO A 152 15.05 10.56 -2.38
N LYS A 153 15.16 11.11 -1.16
CA LYS A 153 14.03 11.66 -0.39
C LYS A 153 13.59 13.00 -0.97
N LEU A 154 12.29 13.15 -1.18
CA LEU A 154 11.67 14.41 -1.58
C LEU A 154 11.56 15.36 -0.37
N ASN A 155 11.86 16.63 -0.59
CA ASN A 155 11.63 17.68 0.38
C ASN A 155 10.16 18.11 0.40
N THR A 156 9.33 17.36 1.12
CA THR A 156 7.89 17.64 1.23
C THR A 156 7.55 18.91 2.03
N ASN A 157 8.55 19.68 2.51
CA ASN A 157 8.37 21.04 3.02
C ASN A 157 8.54 22.12 1.92
N ASN A 158 9.09 21.77 0.75
CA ASN A 158 9.26 22.71 -0.34
C ASN A 158 7.92 23.03 -1.00
N PRO A 159 7.52 24.31 -1.13
CA PRO A 159 6.23 24.70 -1.71
C PRO A 159 6.03 24.25 -3.17
N GLU A 160 7.09 24.09 -3.96
CA GLU A 160 7.00 23.60 -5.34
C GLU A 160 6.72 22.09 -5.36
N VAL A 161 7.37 21.33 -4.46
CA VAL A 161 7.11 19.88 -4.28
C VAL A 161 5.67 19.66 -3.81
N ILE A 162 5.22 20.43 -2.81
CA ILE A 162 3.83 20.39 -2.33
C ILE A 162 2.85 20.58 -3.49
N ARG A 163 3.05 21.66 -4.28
CA ARG A 163 2.18 21.99 -5.41
C ARG A 163 2.20 20.89 -6.48
N TYR A 164 3.37 20.38 -6.81
CA TYR A 164 3.52 19.29 -7.77
C TYR A 164 2.77 18.04 -7.35
N LEU A 165 2.96 17.58 -6.11
CA LEU A 165 2.30 16.37 -5.59
C LEU A 165 0.78 16.55 -5.42
N CYS A 166 0.32 17.74 -5.06
CA CYS A 166 -1.11 18.08 -5.06
C CYS A 166 -1.71 17.96 -6.48
N GLN A 167 -1.00 18.47 -7.50
CA GLN A 167 -1.43 18.35 -8.91
C GLN A 167 -1.44 16.90 -9.40
N VAL A 168 -0.48 16.08 -8.96
CA VAL A 168 -0.45 14.64 -9.23
C VAL A 168 -1.71 13.96 -8.68
N CYS A 169 -2.04 14.19 -7.41
CA CYS A 169 -3.24 13.62 -6.80
C CYS A 169 -4.53 14.14 -7.45
N GLU A 170 -4.60 15.43 -7.77
CA GLU A 170 -5.73 16.00 -8.52
C GLU A 170 -5.92 15.30 -9.87
N LYS A 171 -4.81 15.05 -10.60
CA LYS A 171 -4.85 14.31 -11.86
C LYS A 171 -5.41 12.90 -11.63
N TRP A 172 -4.95 12.16 -10.62
CA TRP A 172 -5.45 10.82 -10.33
C TRP A 172 -6.96 10.82 -10.03
N ILE A 173 -7.45 11.82 -9.31
CA ILE A 173 -8.88 11.94 -9.02
C ILE A 173 -9.67 12.26 -10.29
N ARG A 174 -9.23 13.22 -11.11
CA ARG A 174 -9.96 13.66 -12.28
C ARG A 174 -9.91 12.69 -13.45
N GLU A 175 -8.79 12.01 -13.63
CA GLU A 175 -8.58 11.09 -14.75
C GLU A 175 -9.06 9.66 -14.41
N PHE A 176 -8.77 9.19 -13.20
CA PHE A 176 -9.04 7.81 -12.82
C PHE A 176 -10.25 7.65 -11.89
N ASP A 177 -10.71 8.73 -11.26
CA ASP A 177 -11.80 8.72 -10.26
C ASP A 177 -11.53 7.80 -9.05
N ILE A 178 -10.28 7.76 -8.56
CA ILE A 178 -9.91 6.97 -7.39
C ILE A 178 -10.64 7.41 -6.13
N ASP A 179 -10.84 6.49 -5.18
CA ASP A 179 -11.60 6.70 -3.95
C ASP A 179 -10.73 6.85 -2.70
N GLY A 180 -9.46 6.55 -2.80
CA GLY A 180 -8.53 6.67 -1.69
C GLY A 180 -7.08 6.72 -2.14
N ILE A 181 -6.24 7.20 -1.22
CA ILE A 181 -4.79 7.24 -1.37
C ILE A 181 -4.14 6.73 -0.09
N ARG A 182 -3.30 5.71 -0.22
CA ARG A 182 -2.40 5.27 0.85
C ARG A 182 -1.05 5.95 0.66
N PHE A 183 -0.50 6.52 1.71
CA PHE A 183 0.80 7.19 1.68
C PHE A 183 1.87 6.27 2.26
N ASP A 184 2.77 5.85 1.39
CA ASP A 184 3.96 5.08 1.72
C ASP A 184 4.87 5.87 2.66
N VAL A 185 5.41 5.21 3.69
CA VAL A 185 6.24 5.85 4.72
C VAL A 185 5.59 7.12 5.28
N GLY A 186 4.31 7.04 5.61
CA GLY A 186 3.46 8.18 5.94
C GLY A 186 3.93 9.03 7.12
N ASN A 187 4.71 8.45 8.03
CA ASN A 187 5.29 9.14 9.18
C ASN A 187 6.51 10.02 8.84
N GLU A 188 7.10 9.88 7.65
CA GLU A 188 8.25 10.69 7.22
C GLU A 188 7.88 11.82 6.26
N ILE A 189 6.62 11.89 5.84
CA ILE A 189 6.06 12.97 5.03
C ILE A 189 5.74 14.16 5.93
N SER A 190 6.03 15.39 5.48
CA SER A 190 5.84 16.56 6.32
C SER A 190 4.37 16.85 6.65
N HIS A 191 4.08 17.21 7.89
CA HIS A 191 2.76 17.64 8.33
C HIS A 191 2.21 18.83 7.52
N CYS A 192 3.09 19.78 7.14
CA CYS A 192 2.71 20.92 6.30
C CYS A 192 2.15 20.47 4.95
N PHE A 193 2.83 19.51 4.29
CA PHE A 193 2.34 18.93 3.05
C PHE A 193 1.00 18.22 3.22
N LEU A 194 0.87 17.36 4.24
CA LEU A 194 -0.35 16.57 4.46
C LEU A 194 -1.58 17.46 4.70
N LYS A 195 -1.43 18.54 5.48
CA LYS A 195 -2.51 19.50 5.72
C LYS A 195 -2.90 20.25 4.45
N GLU A 196 -1.93 20.71 3.67
CA GLU A 196 -2.20 21.39 2.42
C GLU A 196 -2.84 20.45 1.39
N LEU A 197 -2.31 19.23 1.27
CA LEU A 197 -2.85 18.19 0.41
C LEU A 197 -4.30 17.87 0.77
N ARG A 198 -4.59 17.58 2.04
CA ARG A 198 -5.95 17.30 2.50
C ARG A 198 -6.89 18.44 2.14
N ARG A 199 -6.51 19.68 2.45
CA ARG A 199 -7.32 20.86 2.12
C ARG A 199 -7.61 20.96 0.62
N HIS A 200 -6.59 20.73 -0.21
CA HIS A 200 -6.70 20.75 -1.67
C HIS A 200 -7.64 19.65 -2.18
N LEU A 201 -7.40 18.40 -1.78
CA LEU A 201 -8.13 17.25 -2.29
C LEU A 201 -9.60 17.21 -1.82
N ARG A 202 -9.88 17.66 -0.59
CA ARG A 202 -11.25 17.78 -0.09
C ARG A 202 -12.09 18.79 -0.87
N SER A 203 -11.48 19.77 -1.52
CA SER A 203 -12.18 20.69 -2.41
C SER A 203 -12.60 20.05 -3.74
N ILE A 204 -11.97 18.91 -4.11
CA ILE A 204 -12.19 18.20 -5.39
C ILE A 204 -13.08 16.97 -5.18
N LYS A 205 -12.75 16.12 -4.21
CA LYS A 205 -13.47 14.89 -3.84
C LYS A 205 -13.59 14.83 -2.31
N PRO A 206 -14.69 15.32 -1.73
CA PRO A 206 -14.85 15.46 -0.27
C PRO A 206 -14.78 14.15 0.52
N ASP A 207 -15.11 13.03 -0.09
CA ASP A 207 -15.14 11.69 0.49
C ASP A 207 -13.90 10.85 0.18
N LEU A 208 -12.86 11.44 -0.46
CA LEU A 208 -11.60 10.74 -0.73
C LEU A 208 -10.95 10.25 0.58
N TYR A 209 -10.64 8.96 0.67
CA TYR A 209 -10.04 8.37 1.85
C TYR A 209 -8.52 8.52 1.84
N LEU A 210 -7.95 9.11 2.91
CA LEU A 210 -6.52 9.35 3.07
C LEU A 210 -5.96 8.44 4.16
N LEU A 211 -5.16 7.46 3.77
CA LEU A 211 -4.58 6.42 4.62
C LEU A 211 -3.08 6.61 4.76
N GLY A 212 -2.56 6.76 5.98
CA GLY A 212 -1.11 6.78 6.24
C GLY A 212 -0.56 5.40 6.59
N GLU A 213 0.58 5.03 6.03
CA GLU A 213 1.35 3.92 6.56
C GLU A 213 2.18 4.40 7.75
N ILE A 214 1.74 4.03 8.96
CA ILE A 214 2.43 4.35 10.21
C ILE A 214 2.38 3.11 11.09
N TRP A 215 3.54 2.64 11.53
CA TRP A 215 3.69 1.37 12.26
C TRP A 215 3.55 1.49 13.79
N HIS A 216 3.45 2.70 14.29
CA HIS A 216 3.39 3.02 15.72
C HIS A 216 2.18 3.91 16.03
N ASP A 217 2.13 4.49 17.23
CA ASP A 217 1.12 5.49 17.61
C ASP A 217 1.11 6.64 16.60
N ALA A 218 -0.03 6.82 15.95
CA ALA A 218 -0.25 7.79 14.88
C ALA A 218 -1.11 8.98 15.34
N SER A 219 -1.26 9.20 16.64
CA SER A 219 -2.13 10.25 17.18
C SER A 219 -1.80 11.65 16.64
N GLN A 220 -0.54 11.92 16.29
CA GLN A 220 -0.11 13.21 15.72
C GLN A 220 -0.68 13.47 14.31
N TRP A 221 -0.93 12.43 13.52
CA TRP A 221 -1.43 12.51 12.14
C TRP A 221 -2.96 12.38 12.04
N LEU A 222 -3.64 12.01 13.14
CA LEU A 222 -5.07 11.76 13.19
C LEU A 222 -5.85 12.86 13.92
N GLN A 223 -5.39 14.12 13.81
CA GLN A 223 -6.04 15.28 14.43
C GLN A 223 -7.18 15.88 13.56
N GLY A 224 -7.51 15.27 12.43
CA GLY A 224 -8.60 15.68 11.55
C GLY A 224 -8.19 16.56 10.37
N ASP A 225 -6.92 16.96 10.30
CA ASP A 225 -6.39 17.85 9.25
C ASP A 225 -5.31 17.20 8.37
N GLU A 226 -5.01 15.91 8.57
CA GLU A 226 -4.05 15.13 7.78
C GLU A 226 -4.69 13.84 7.26
N TYR A 227 -4.36 12.67 7.83
CA TYR A 227 -4.98 11.40 7.44
C TYR A 227 -6.38 11.22 8.03
N ASP A 228 -7.22 10.46 7.36
CA ASP A 228 -8.48 9.93 7.92
C ASP A 228 -8.21 8.72 8.80
N SER A 229 -7.20 7.96 8.43
CA SER A 229 -6.86 6.68 9.03
C SER A 229 -5.38 6.34 8.83
N VAL A 230 -4.95 5.33 9.57
CA VAL A 230 -3.64 4.69 9.41
C VAL A 230 -3.79 3.17 9.38
N MET A 231 -2.78 2.50 8.83
CA MET A 231 -2.67 1.04 8.91
C MET A 231 -2.43 0.67 10.39
N ASN A 232 -3.37 -0.11 10.98
CA ASN A 232 -3.42 -0.34 12.42
C ASN A 232 -2.46 -1.45 12.88
N TYR A 233 -1.17 -1.27 12.63
CA TYR A 233 -0.13 -2.22 13.03
C TYR A 233 -0.07 -2.48 14.55
N PRO A 234 -0.37 -1.51 15.44
CA PRO A 234 -0.47 -1.80 16.88
C PRO A 234 -1.50 -2.89 17.21
N LEU A 235 -2.67 -2.88 16.55
CA LEU A 235 -3.67 -3.95 16.72
C LEU A 235 -3.16 -5.28 16.14
N THR A 236 -2.55 -5.24 14.96
CA THR A 236 -1.94 -6.42 14.32
C THR A 236 -0.95 -7.10 15.26
N SER A 237 -0.01 -6.34 15.82
CA SER A 237 1.00 -6.86 16.75
C SER A 237 0.35 -7.49 17.99
N GLY A 238 -0.59 -6.79 18.62
CA GLY A 238 -1.25 -7.32 19.80
C GLY A 238 -2.08 -8.59 19.55
N ILE A 239 -2.73 -8.71 18.36
CA ILE A 239 -3.41 -9.96 17.98
C ILE A 239 -2.39 -11.09 17.83
N GLN A 240 -1.25 -10.83 17.17
CA GLN A 240 -0.20 -11.82 16.98
C GLN A 240 0.47 -12.24 18.30
N ASP A 241 0.79 -11.28 19.16
CA ASP A 241 1.36 -11.55 20.51
C ASP A 241 0.46 -12.47 21.33
N PHE A 242 -0.86 -12.31 21.22
CA PHE A 242 -1.82 -13.15 21.93
C PHE A 242 -2.01 -14.53 21.30
N PHE A 243 -2.24 -14.60 20.00
CA PHE A 243 -2.61 -15.86 19.33
C PHE A 243 -1.40 -16.71 18.92
N LEU A 244 -0.29 -16.10 18.55
CA LEU A 244 0.88 -16.79 18.00
C LEU A 244 1.99 -16.96 19.03
N ASP A 245 2.46 -15.85 19.58
CA ASP A 245 3.62 -15.86 20.48
C ASP A 245 3.24 -16.26 21.89
N ARG A 246 1.95 -16.12 22.24
CA ARG A 246 1.40 -16.40 23.57
C ARG A 246 2.17 -15.68 24.69
N THR A 247 2.64 -14.48 24.39
CA THR A 247 3.37 -13.60 25.32
C THR A 247 2.43 -12.71 26.12
N MET A 248 1.14 -12.76 25.82
CA MET A 248 0.09 -11.91 26.38
C MET A 248 -1.02 -12.75 26.97
N GLU A 249 -1.40 -12.47 28.21
CA GLU A 249 -2.56 -13.07 28.87
C GLU A 249 -3.86 -12.40 28.42
N LYS A 250 -5.00 -13.03 28.72
CA LYS A 250 -6.33 -12.55 28.29
C LYS A 250 -6.58 -11.09 28.72
N ASP A 251 -6.30 -10.74 29.96
CA ASP A 251 -6.57 -9.41 30.51
C ASP A 251 -5.66 -8.35 29.85
N GLU A 252 -4.44 -8.74 29.50
CA GLU A 252 -3.49 -7.91 28.76
C GLU A 252 -3.96 -7.68 27.31
N PHE A 253 -4.52 -8.73 26.68
CA PHE A 253 -5.12 -8.61 25.35
C PHE A 253 -6.33 -7.67 25.36
N GLU A 254 -7.23 -7.80 26.33
CA GLU A 254 -8.36 -6.88 26.47
C GLU A 254 -7.90 -5.43 26.69
N TYR A 255 -6.87 -5.23 27.51
CA TYR A 255 -6.27 -3.91 27.70
C TYR A 255 -5.65 -3.36 26.40
N MET A 256 -4.90 -4.17 25.68
CA MET A 256 -4.28 -3.80 24.40
C MET A 256 -5.34 -3.37 23.37
N VAL A 257 -6.41 -4.15 23.19
CA VAL A 257 -7.51 -3.81 22.28
C VAL A 257 -8.16 -2.48 22.69
N ASN A 258 -8.50 -2.32 23.98
CA ASN A 258 -9.04 -1.06 24.49
C ASN A 258 -8.10 0.12 24.24
N ARG A 259 -6.80 -0.06 24.45
CA ARG A 259 -5.79 0.96 24.18
C ARG A 259 -5.81 1.37 22.70
N CYS A 260 -5.83 0.43 21.77
CA CYS A 260 -5.87 0.72 20.32
C CYS A 260 -7.06 1.62 19.95
N TYR A 261 -8.22 1.41 20.58
CA TYR A 261 -9.45 2.19 20.28
C TYR A 261 -9.67 3.40 21.18
N THR A 262 -8.78 3.66 22.14
CA THR A 262 -8.79 4.89 22.96
C THR A 262 -7.67 5.87 22.58
N MET A 263 -6.70 5.47 21.77
CA MET A 263 -5.64 6.35 21.27
C MET A 263 -6.14 7.42 20.31
N TYR A 264 -7.18 7.12 19.54
CA TYR A 264 -7.65 7.97 18.45
C TYR A 264 -9.09 8.44 18.68
N MET A 265 -9.47 9.50 17.98
CA MET A 265 -10.84 9.99 18.00
C MET A 265 -11.80 8.97 17.38
N GLN A 266 -13.07 8.96 17.82
CA GLN A 266 -14.06 7.98 17.39
C GLN A 266 -14.24 7.94 15.86
N GLN A 267 -14.21 9.09 15.20
CA GLN A 267 -14.32 9.17 13.74
C GLN A 267 -13.16 8.47 13.02
N ASN A 268 -11.95 8.50 13.58
CA ASN A 268 -10.81 7.75 13.03
C ASN A 268 -10.97 6.26 13.30
N ASN A 269 -11.39 5.86 14.51
CA ASN A 269 -11.63 4.46 14.85
C ASN A 269 -12.69 3.81 13.97
N ASN A 270 -13.71 4.57 13.55
CA ASN A 270 -14.78 4.07 12.67
C ASN A 270 -14.27 3.67 11.27
N VAL A 271 -13.13 4.20 10.85
CA VAL A 271 -12.54 3.98 9.52
C VAL A 271 -11.10 3.47 9.58
N ILE A 272 -10.59 3.15 10.77
CA ILE A 272 -9.20 2.69 10.93
C ILE A 272 -8.95 1.42 10.11
N PHE A 273 -7.82 1.38 9.41
CA PHE A 273 -7.49 0.31 8.47
C PHE A 273 -6.84 -0.86 9.21
N ASN A 274 -7.63 -1.88 9.54
CA ASN A 274 -7.17 -3.07 10.24
C ASN A 274 -6.68 -4.12 9.26
N LEU A 275 -5.53 -4.74 9.55
CA LEU A 275 -4.93 -5.80 8.74
C LEU A 275 -4.21 -6.79 9.66
N LEU A 276 -3.92 -8.01 9.15
CA LEU A 276 -3.12 -9.01 9.85
C LEU A 276 -1.86 -9.38 9.09
N ASP A 277 -1.87 -9.19 7.79
CA ASP A 277 -0.74 -9.35 6.89
C ASP A 277 -0.79 -8.35 5.73
N SER A 278 0.32 -8.20 5.02
CA SER A 278 0.45 -7.30 3.88
C SER A 278 1.59 -7.75 2.96
N HIS A 279 1.88 -6.95 1.95
CA HIS A 279 3.03 -7.14 1.06
C HIS A 279 4.40 -6.90 1.74
N ASP A 280 4.42 -6.32 2.96
CA ASP A 280 5.63 -6.03 3.74
C ASP A 280 5.83 -6.99 4.92
N THR A 281 4.87 -7.87 5.16
CA THR A 281 4.91 -8.81 6.26
C THR A 281 4.81 -10.25 5.78
N GLU A 282 5.25 -11.17 6.61
CA GLU A 282 4.97 -12.59 6.42
C GLU A 282 3.44 -12.81 6.40
N ARG A 283 2.96 -13.72 5.53
CA ARG A 283 1.52 -14.02 5.45
C ARG A 283 0.99 -14.64 6.73
N LEU A 284 -0.26 -14.34 7.04
CA LEU A 284 -0.91 -14.80 8.28
C LEU A 284 -0.84 -16.33 8.42
N MET A 285 -1.19 -17.09 7.38
CA MET A 285 -1.16 -18.56 7.44
C MET A 285 0.25 -19.10 7.67
N ASN A 286 1.27 -18.47 7.07
CA ASN A 286 2.66 -18.88 7.29
C ASN A 286 3.12 -18.70 8.74
N LYS A 287 2.62 -17.65 9.42
CA LYS A 287 2.86 -17.41 10.86
C LYS A 287 2.07 -18.39 11.73
N CYS A 288 0.80 -18.61 11.42
CA CYS A 288 -0.11 -19.43 12.22
C CYS A 288 0.24 -20.92 12.17
N ARG A 289 0.51 -21.45 10.97
CA ARG A 289 0.70 -22.90 10.69
C ARG A 289 -0.43 -23.80 11.20
N ASP A 290 -1.55 -23.20 11.55
CA ASP A 290 -2.73 -23.82 12.13
C ASP A 290 -3.97 -23.06 11.68
N LEU A 291 -4.92 -23.75 11.04
CA LEU A 291 -6.12 -23.14 10.47
C LEU A 291 -7.07 -22.61 11.53
N ASP A 292 -7.16 -23.24 12.69
CA ASP A 292 -8.06 -22.78 13.75
C ASP A 292 -7.57 -21.45 14.32
N ILE A 293 -6.26 -21.32 14.56
CA ILE A 293 -5.64 -20.06 15.00
C ILE A 293 -5.75 -18.98 13.91
N PHE A 294 -5.60 -19.37 12.64
CA PHE A 294 -5.78 -18.47 11.51
C PHE A 294 -7.20 -17.88 11.47
N TYR A 295 -8.23 -18.72 11.54
CA TYR A 295 -9.62 -18.27 11.52
C TYR A 295 -10.04 -17.49 12.77
N GLN A 296 -9.49 -17.81 13.95
CA GLN A 296 -9.72 -17.02 15.16
C GLN A 296 -9.22 -15.59 14.99
N GLN A 297 -8.04 -15.39 14.41
CA GLN A 297 -7.52 -14.04 14.14
C GLN A 297 -8.33 -13.30 13.08
N LEU A 298 -8.78 -13.97 12.01
CA LEU A 298 -9.71 -13.37 11.05
C LEU A 298 -11.04 -12.99 11.70
N ALA A 299 -11.59 -13.81 12.59
CA ALA A 299 -12.80 -13.46 13.32
C ALA A 299 -12.61 -12.20 14.17
N VAL A 300 -11.48 -12.05 14.85
CA VAL A 300 -11.13 -10.80 15.55
C VAL A 300 -11.04 -9.63 14.55
N LEU A 301 -10.32 -9.78 13.45
CA LEU A 301 -10.19 -8.73 12.43
C LEU A 301 -11.56 -8.21 11.96
N PHE A 302 -12.48 -9.12 11.63
CA PHE A 302 -13.79 -8.76 11.09
C PHE A 302 -14.79 -8.26 12.13
N THR A 303 -14.56 -8.50 13.42
CA THR A 303 -15.45 -8.05 14.51
C THR A 303 -15.00 -6.75 15.17
N MET A 304 -13.76 -6.31 14.96
CA MET A 304 -13.25 -5.04 15.48
C MET A 304 -13.79 -3.84 14.70
N PRO A 305 -13.98 -2.66 15.34
CA PRO A 305 -14.30 -1.41 14.64
C PRO A 305 -13.25 -1.07 13.57
N GLY A 306 -13.64 -0.31 12.54
CA GLY A 306 -12.75 0.12 11.47
C GLY A 306 -13.01 -0.61 10.15
N SER A 307 -12.09 -0.53 9.21
CA SER A 307 -12.14 -1.14 7.87
C SER A 307 -11.20 -2.35 7.82
N PRO A 308 -11.72 -3.59 7.89
CA PRO A 308 -10.87 -4.76 7.78
C PRO A 308 -10.31 -4.91 6.37
N CYS A 309 -9.03 -5.22 6.27
CA CYS A 309 -8.35 -5.53 5.03
C CYS A 309 -7.74 -6.93 5.09
N ILE A 310 -7.96 -7.71 4.05
CA ILE A 310 -7.24 -8.97 3.82
C ILE A 310 -6.30 -8.79 2.63
N TYR A 311 -5.13 -9.37 2.71
CA TYR A 311 -4.21 -9.43 1.60
C TYR A 311 -4.68 -10.51 0.61
N TYR A 312 -4.50 -10.32 -0.72
CA TYR A 312 -4.97 -11.33 -1.71
C TYR A 312 -4.42 -12.71 -1.37
N GLY A 313 -5.25 -13.75 -1.51
CA GLY A 313 -4.89 -15.11 -1.14
C GLY A 313 -5.11 -15.45 0.34
N THR A 314 -5.38 -14.49 1.22
CA THR A 314 -5.74 -14.77 2.61
C THR A 314 -7.05 -15.56 2.67
N GLU A 315 -7.97 -15.34 1.72
CA GLU A 315 -9.24 -16.08 1.62
C GLU A 315 -9.08 -17.58 1.36
N ILE A 316 -7.90 -18.01 0.90
CA ILE A 316 -7.54 -19.43 0.69
C ILE A 316 -6.39 -19.88 1.60
N ALA A 317 -6.05 -19.09 2.61
CA ALA A 317 -4.94 -19.34 3.52
C ALA A 317 -3.58 -19.49 2.80
N LEU A 318 -3.33 -18.65 1.77
CA LEU A 318 -2.07 -18.67 1.00
C LEU A 318 -0.89 -18.40 1.92
N GLU A 319 0.14 -19.26 1.82
CA GLU A 319 1.39 -19.13 2.55
C GLU A 319 2.40 -18.23 1.83
N GLY A 320 3.35 -17.69 2.58
CA GLY A 320 4.49 -16.92 2.10
C GLY A 320 5.28 -16.33 3.26
N ALA A 321 6.59 -16.49 3.23
CA ALA A 321 7.51 -15.94 4.22
C ALA A 321 7.68 -14.42 4.03
N HIS A 322 8.72 -13.83 4.61
CA HIS A 322 9.01 -12.40 4.46
C HIS A 322 9.16 -11.96 2.98
N ASP A 323 9.02 -10.64 2.74
CA ASP A 323 9.27 -10.05 1.43
C ASP A 323 10.58 -10.57 0.80
N PRO A 324 10.56 -11.00 -0.46
CA PRO A 324 9.45 -10.95 -1.42
C PRO A 324 8.52 -12.17 -1.42
N ASP A 325 8.78 -13.21 -0.63
CA ASP A 325 8.05 -14.48 -0.69
C ASP A 325 6.56 -14.34 -0.33
N CYS A 326 6.19 -13.36 0.50
CA CYS A 326 4.78 -13.04 0.78
C CYS A 326 4.00 -12.60 -0.48
N ARG A 327 4.68 -12.24 -1.58
CA ARG A 327 4.10 -11.77 -2.85
C ARG A 327 3.96 -12.87 -3.90
N ARG A 328 3.75 -14.12 -3.47
CA ARG A 328 3.53 -15.28 -4.35
C ARG A 328 2.35 -15.07 -5.28
N CYS A 329 2.37 -15.72 -6.45
CA CYS A 329 1.24 -15.72 -7.36
C CYS A 329 -0.01 -16.32 -6.73
N MET A 330 -1.18 -15.74 -7.02
CA MET A 330 -2.46 -16.33 -6.65
C MET A 330 -2.68 -17.64 -7.44
N PRO A 331 -2.95 -18.78 -6.79
CA PRO A 331 -3.15 -20.08 -7.46
C PRO A 331 -4.56 -20.18 -8.05
N TRP A 332 -4.82 -19.43 -9.14
CA TRP A 332 -6.14 -19.34 -9.75
C TRP A 332 -6.68 -20.66 -10.29
N ASP A 333 -5.82 -21.59 -10.64
CA ASP A 333 -6.15 -22.94 -11.11
C ASP A 333 -6.59 -23.88 -9.96
N GLU A 334 -6.29 -23.53 -8.72
CA GLU A 334 -6.67 -24.28 -7.52
C GLU A 334 -7.88 -23.65 -6.79
N ILE A 335 -8.37 -22.49 -7.25
CA ILE A 335 -9.39 -21.71 -6.54
C ILE A 335 -10.72 -22.50 -6.41
N ASP A 336 -11.04 -23.33 -7.38
CA ASP A 336 -12.27 -24.13 -7.45
C ASP A 336 -12.15 -25.48 -6.74
N SER A 337 -11.03 -25.79 -6.08
CA SER A 337 -10.90 -26.98 -5.26
C SER A 337 -11.87 -26.94 -4.08
N ASP A 338 -12.38 -28.11 -3.65
CA ASP A 338 -13.32 -28.20 -2.53
C ASP A 338 -12.76 -27.54 -1.27
N GLU A 339 -11.47 -27.74 -0.98
CA GLU A 339 -10.78 -27.15 0.16
C GLU A 339 -10.76 -25.62 0.10
N ASN A 340 -10.40 -25.01 -1.06
CA ASN A 340 -10.38 -23.56 -1.19
C ASN A 340 -11.78 -22.95 -1.21
N GLN A 341 -12.77 -23.66 -1.77
CA GLN A 341 -14.17 -23.22 -1.72
C GLN A 341 -14.72 -23.20 -0.28
N GLU A 342 -14.36 -24.16 0.58
CA GLU A 342 -14.71 -24.14 2.00
C GLU A 342 -14.07 -22.93 2.71
N ARG A 343 -12.78 -22.67 2.47
CA ARG A 343 -12.06 -21.50 3.02
C ARG A 343 -12.69 -20.19 2.59
N ILE A 344 -12.95 -20.04 1.29
CA ILE A 344 -13.60 -18.86 0.71
C ILE A 344 -14.99 -18.65 1.32
N ALA A 345 -15.78 -19.71 1.49
CA ALA A 345 -17.11 -19.63 2.08
C ALA A 345 -17.05 -19.12 3.53
N LEU A 346 -16.07 -19.57 4.31
CA LEU A 346 -15.87 -19.13 5.69
C LEU A 346 -15.48 -17.63 5.73
N VAL A 347 -14.50 -17.22 4.94
CA VAL A 347 -14.08 -15.82 4.88
C VAL A 347 -15.23 -14.92 4.39
N ARG A 348 -15.98 -15.36 3.37
CA ARG A 348 -17.20 -14.68 2.91
C ARG A 348 -18.23 -14.51 4.03
N SER A 349 -18.41 -15.53 4.86
CA SER A 349 -19.33 -15.45 6.02
C SER A 349 -18.88 -14.41 7.04
N LEU A 350 -17.58 -14.31 7.31
CA LEU A 350 -17.02 -13.26 8.18
C LEU A 350 -17.21 -11.85 7.58
N ILE A 351 -17.02 -11.69 6.28
CA ILE A 351 -17.27 -10.42 5.59
C ILE A 351 -18.74 -10.03 5.71
N HIS A 352 -19.67 -10.98 5.47
CA HIS A 352 -21.12 -10.72 5.57
C HIS A 352 -21.59 -10.42 7.00
N LEU A 353 -20.93 -11.00 8.01
CA LEU A 353 -21.22 -10.67 9.42
C LEU A 353 -20.95 -9.19 9.72
N ARG A 354 -20.03 -8.59 8.99
CA ARG A 354 -19.60 -7.19 9.12
C ARG A 354 -20.55 -6.21 8.43
N MET A 355 -21.15 -6.60 7.30
CA MET A 355 -22.06 -5.76 6.51
C MET A 355 -23.44 -5.62 7.15
#